data_1e9c1d69023fdfa43152705ab2b17ea9
#
_entry.id   1e9c1d69023fdfa43152705ab2b17ea9
#
_cell.length_a   1.000
_cell.length_b   1.000
_cell.length_c   1.000
_cell.angle_alpha   90.00
_cell.angle_beta   90.00
_cell.angle_gamma   90.00
#
_symmetry.space_group_name_H-M   'P 1'
#
loop_
_entity.id
_entity.type
_entity.pdbx_description
1 polymer ?
#
loop_
_entity_poly.entity_id
_entity_poly.type
_entity_poly.pdbx_seq_one_letter_code
_entity_poly.pdbx_strand_id
1 'polypeptide(L)'
;MGNQQFRIMCLAFDPGNTFGQQRVGIQSVTERVTIRFNWNASSTIDKGQRYFSKVLIDGPLSRINFCTIPEREIGEDIPVYGTYDEAYRTALKPYIENLCMATGLVDCPEAFQLATVLKNENAEFARTSQNRIYENFSFRANVIAYLKACVLYVANGFKWEPEIDDFIRWSERYDLWCKMQIGR
;
A
#
# COMPACT_ATOMS: atom_id res chain seq x y z
N MET A 1 -16.73 -11.43 6.31
CA MET A 1 -16.56 -11.06 4.89
C MET A 1 -16.30 -12.34 4.10
N GLY A 2 -16.97 -12.51 2.96
CA GLY A 2 -16.82 -13.71 2.15
C GLY A 2 -15.58 -13.65 1.24
N ASN A 3 -15.10 -14.79 0.78
CA ASN A 3 -13.96 -14.93 -0.15
C ASN A 3 -14.01 -14.00 -1.37
N GLN A 4 -15.21 -13.57 -1.79
CA GLN A 4 -15.41 -12.70 -2.95
C GLN A 4 -14.87 -11.28 -2.74
N GLN A 5 -14.98 -10.71 -1.53
CA GLN A 5 -14.48 -9.36 -1.23
C GLN A 5 -12.95 -9.31 -1.28
N PHE A 6 -12.29 -10.33 -0.72
CA PHE A 6 -10.82 -10.43 -0.80
C PHE A 6 -10.34 -10.59 -2.24
N ARG A 7 -11.08 -11.33 -3.06
CA ARG A 7 -10.77 -11.47 -4.48
C ARG A 7 -10.84 -10.12 -5.21
N ILE A 8 -11.86 -9.30 -4.94
CA ILE A 8 -11.99 -7.97 -5.55
C ILE A 8 -10.82 -7.06 -5.13
N MET A 9 -10.42 -7.10 -3.86
CA MET A 9 -9.27 -6.33 -3.37
C MET A 9 -7.97 -6.75 -4.08
N CYS A 10 -7.74 -8.05 -4.25
CA CYS A 10 -6.58 -8.54 -5.00
C CYS A 10 -6.62 -8.08 -6.46
N LEU A 11 -7.80 -8.13 -7.09
CA LEU A 11 -7.98 -7.69 -8.47
C LEU A 11 -7.74 -6.18 -8.64
N ALA A 12 -8.10 -5.37 -7.66
CA ALA A 12 -7.86 -3.92 -7.69
C ALA A 12 -6.37 -3.57 -7.66
N PHE A 13 -5.55 -4.39 -7.01
CA PHE A 13 -4.10 -4.19 -6.93
C PHE A 13 -3.37 -4.59 -8.22
N ASP A 14 -3.75 -5.71 -8.80
CA ASP A 14 -3.03 -6.28 -9.94
C ASP A 14 -3.46 -5.57 -11.25
N PRO A 15 -2.54 -5.13 -12.13
CA PRO A 15 -2.87 -4.41 -13.35
C PRO A 15 -3.65 -5.28 -14.35
N GLY A 16 -4.55 -4.64 -15.08
CA GLY A 16 -5.29 -5.30 -16.17
C GLY A 16 -6.42 -6.22 -15.73
N ASN A 17 -6.77 -6.24 -14.45
CA ASN A 17 -7.75 -7.17 -13.91
C ASN A 17 -9.19 -6.77 -14.19
N THR A 18 -9.95 -7.73 -14.66
CA THR A 18 -11.38 -7.60 -14.88
C THR A 18 -12.15 -8.53 -13.94
N PHE A 19 -13.23 -8.03 -13.40
CA PHE A 19 -14.20 -8.81 -12.65
C PHE A 19 -15.46 -8.99 -13.48
N GLY A 20 -15.91 -10.22 -13.61
CA GLY A 20 -17.17 -10.55 -14.25
C GLY A 20 -17.97 -11.51 -13.38
N GLN A 21 -19.26 -11.31 -13.33
CA GLN A 21 -20.19 -12.22 -12.67
C GLN A 21 -21.23 -12.67 -13.70
N GLN A 22 -21.30 -13.99 -13.91
CA GLN A 22 -22.35 -14.60 -14.70
C GLN A 22 -23.41 -15.15 -13.73
N ARG A 23 -24.64 -14.66 -13.86
CA ARG A 23 -25.79 -15.24 -13.17
C ARG A 23 -26.64 -16.03 -14.17
N VAL A 24 -27.03 -17.21 -13.75
CA VAL A 24 -27.96 -18.06 -14.55
C VAL A 24 -29.37 -17.64 -14.18
N GLY A 25 -30.17 -17.20 -15.16
CA GLY A 25 -31.55 -16.76 -14.96
C GLY A 25 -32.08 -15.96 -16.17
N ILE A 26 -33.38 -15.70 -16.19
CA ILE A 26 -34.09 -15.04 -17.30
C ILE A 26 -33.61 -13.58 -17.53
N GLN A 27 -32.97 -12.96 -16.55
CA GLN A 27 -32.37 -11.62 -16.64
C GLN A 27 -30.87 -11.67 -16.27
N SER A 28 -30.13 -12.58 -16.92
CA SER A 28 -28.71 -12.66 -16.68
C SER A 28 -27.96 -11.53 -17.37
N VAL A 29 -27.36 -10.64 -16.61
CA VAL A 29 -26.40 -9.67 -17.12
C VAL A 29 -25.00 -10.27 -16.93
N THR A 30 -24.32 -10.47 -18.06
CA THR A 30 -22.91 -10.85 -18.07
C THR A 30 -22.10 -9.64 -18.48
N GLU A 31 -21.51 -8.98 -17.52
CA GLU A 31 -20.67 -7.81 -17.75
C GLU A 31 -19.31 -8.01 -17.13
N ARG A 32 -18.27 -7.55 -17.81
CA ARG A 32 -16.90 -7.50 -17.31
C ARG A 32 -16.52 -6.05 -17.07
N VAL A 33 -16.12 -5.75 -15.84
CA VAL A 33 -15.67 -4.42 -15.45
C VAL A 33 -14.21 -4.46 -15.02
N THR A 34 -13.45 -3.44 -15.39
CA THR A 34 -12.10 -3.28 -14.86
C THR A 34 -12.18 -2.70 -13.46
N ILE A 35 -11.56 -3.38 -12.50
CA ILE A 35 -11.55 -2.97 -11.11
C ILE A 35 -10.37 -2.04 -10.87
N ARG A 36 -10.67 -0.78 -10.52
CA ARG A 36 -9.67 0.22 -10.12
C ARG A 36 -10.25 1.04 -8.99
N PHE A 37 -9.71 0.88 -7.80
CA PHE A 37 -10.06 1.74 -6.66
C PHE A 37 -8.92 1.76 -5.64
N ASN A 38 -8.83 2.86 -4.92
CA ASN A 38 -8.04 2.97 -3.70
C ASN A 38 -9.00 2.91 -2.51
N TRP A 39 -8.56 2.30 -1.44
CA TRP A 39 -9.33 2.25 -0.22
C TRP A 39 -8.42 2.46 1.00
N ASN A 40 -8.99 3.03 2.04
CA ASN A 40 -8.36 3.18 3.34
C ASN A 40 -9.31 2.60 4.39
N ALA A 41 -8.76 1.89 5.35
CA ALA A 41 -9.51 1.34 6.45
C ALA A 41 -8.71 1.46 7.75
N SER A 42 -9.40 1.75 8.83
CA SER A 42 -8.81 1.79 10.16
C SER A 42 -9.51 0.81 11.10
N SER A 43 -8.76 0.26 12.04
CA SER A 43 -9.25 -0.68 13.03
C SER A 43 -8.34 -0.65 14.26
N THR A 44 -8.82 -1.16 15.38
CA THR A 44 -7.93 -1.48 16.50
C THR A 44 -7.00 -2.63 16.12
N ILE A 45 -5.80 -2.67 16.69
CA ILE A 45 -4.80 -3.71 16.39
C ILE A 45 -5.39 -5.10 16.57
N ASP A 46 -6.04 -5.38 17.70
CA ASP A 46 -6.65 -6.68 17.98
C ASP A 46 -7.69 -7.11 16.95
N LYS A 47 -8.56 -6.18 16.52
CA LYS A 47 -9.57 -6.48 15.49
C LYS A 47 -8.91 -6.71 14.14
N GLY A 48 -7.90 -5.92 13.80
CA GLY A 48 -7.10 -6.10 12.59
C GLY A 48 -6.43 -7.48 12.58
N GLN A 49 -5.75 -7.86 13.63
CA GLN A 49 -5.11 -9.17 13.76
C GLN A 49 -6.12 -10.32 13.64
N ARG A 50 -7.25 -10.26 14.35
CA ARG A 50 -8.31 -11.29 14.25
C ARG A 50 -8.91 -11.39 12.85
N TYR A 51 -9.02 -10.27 12.15
CA TYR A 51 -9.57 -10.23 10.80
C TYR A 51 -8.60 -10.85 9.81
N PHE A 52 -7.33 -10.47 9.85
CA PHE A 52 -6.32 -10.90 8.90
C PHE A 52 -5.68 -12.25 9.23
N SER A 53 -5.71 -12.71 10.49
CA SER A 53 -5.21 -14.05 10.85
C SER A 53 -5.95 -15.20 10.16
N LYS A 54 -7.17 -14.95 9.71
CA LYS A 54 -8.00 -15.90 8.96
C LYS A 54 -7.80 -15.83 7.45
N VAL A 55 -7.03 -14.86 6.99
CA VAL A 55 -6.78 -14.60 5.58
C VAL A 55 -5.38 -15.09 5.26
N LEU A 56 -5.29 -16.05 4.35
CA LEU A 56 -4.03 -16.65 3.95
C LEU A 56 -2.99 -15.59 3.55
N ILE A 57 -1.77 -15.82 3.99
CA ILE A 57 -0.58 -14.97 3.85
C ILE A 57 -0.34 -14.50 2.40
N ASP A 58 -0.75 -15.29 1.41
CA ASP A 58 -0.52 -15.04 -0.02
C ASP A 58 -1.61 -14.20 -0.71
N GLY A 59 -2.60 -13.75 0.02
CA GLY A 59 -3.76 -13.07 -0.56
C GLY A 59 -3.73 -11.55 -0.37
N PRO A 60 -4.82 -10.98 0.17
CA PRO A 60 -5.00 -9.56 0.36
C PRO A 60 -3.96 -8.91 1.26
N LEU A 61 -3.47 -9.64 2.29
CA LEU A 61 -2.52 -9.12 3.26
C LEU A 61 -1.24 -8.59 2.60
N SER A 62 -0.72 -9.31 1.61
CA SER A 62 0.48 -8.88 0.88
C SER A 62 0.27 -7.64 0.01
N ARG A 63 -0.99 -7.35 -0.40
CA ARG A 63 -1.35 -6.26 -1.30
C ARG A 63 -1.80 -4.98 -0.60
N ILE A 64 -1.94 -5.01 0.72
CA ILE A 64 -2.32 -3.87 1.54
C ILE A 64 -1.05 -3.26 2.13
N ASN A 65 -0.96 -1.94 2.16
CA ASN A 65 0.06 -1.27 2.96
C ASN A 65 -0.47 -1.09 4.38
N PHE A 66 0.28 -1.57 5.35
CA PHE A 66 -0.05 -1.45 6.76
C PHE A 66 0.70 -0.31 7.42
N CYS A 67 0.01 0.40 8.28
CA CYS A 67 0.57 1.39 9.18
C CYS A 67 -0.15 1.25 10.51
N THR A 68 0.57 1.23 11.61
CA THR A 68 0.01 1.24 12.95
C THR A 68 0.38 2.53 13.66
N ILE A 69 -0.42 2.93 14.63
CA ILE A 69 -0.02 3.94 15.59
C ILE A 69 0.69 3.19 16.71
N PRO A 70 1.94 3.51 17.03
CA PRO A 70 2.65 2.89 18.14
C PRO A 70 1.85 3.00 19.44
N GLU A 71 1.91 1.96 20.27
CA GLU A 71 1.35 2.02 21.61
C GLU A 71 2.10 3.08 22.41
N ARG A 72 1.34 3.93 23.12
CA ARG A 72 1.92 4.96 23.97
C ARG A 72 2.34 4.35 25.31
N GLU A 73 3.33 4.95 25.93
CA GLU A 73 3.68 4.60 27.31
C GLU A 73 2.55 5.01 28.27
N ILE A 74 2.40 4.25 29.36
CA ILE A 74 1.40 4.56 30.38
C ILE A 74 1.79 5.89 31.04
N GLY A 75 0.87 6.87 31.00
CA GLY A 75 1.09 8.21 31.54
C GLY A 75 1.67 9.22 30.54
N GLU A 76 1.92 8.82 29.33
CA GLU A 76 2.30 9.74 28.25
C GLU A 76 1.14 10.66 27.88
N ASP A 77 1.43 11.95 27.66
CA ASP A 77 0.43 12.94 27.28
C ASP A 77 -0.27 12.59 25.97
N ILE A 78 -1.56 12.88 25.92
CA ILE A 78 -2.36 12.70 24.69
C ILE A 78 -1.90 13.76 23.69
N PRO A 79 -1.42 13.35 22.48
CA PRO A 79 -1.05 14.31 21.48
C PRO A 79 -2.25 15.19 21.11
N VAL A 80 -2.07 16.49 21.19
CA VAL A 80 -3.06 17.46 20.72
C VAL A 80 -2.94 17.57 19.22
N TYR A 81 -3.93 17.03 18.51
CA TYR A 81 -3.98 17.19 17.06
C TYR A 81 -4.37 18.64 16.73
N GLY A 82 -3.48 19.33 16.03
CA GLY A 82 -3.80 20.64 15.46
C GLY A 82 -4.91 20.54 14.39
N THR A 83 -5.58 21.65 14.16
CA THR A 83 -6.45 21.80 12.99
C THR A 83 -5.60 22.08 11.76
N TYR A 84 -5.94 21.42 10.65
CA TYR A 84 -5.35 21.78 9.36
C TYR A 84 -5.86 23.17 8.98
N ASP A 85 -5.00 24.16 9.11
CA ASP A 85 -5.30 25.54 8.80
C ASP A 85 -5.14 25.86 7.29
N GLU A 86 -5.40 27.10 6.92
CA GLU A 86 -5.29 27.55 5.55
C GLU A 86 -3.82 27.53 5.05
N ALA A 87 -2.86 27.75 5.92
CA ALA A 87 -1.43 27.65 5.57
C ALA A 87 -1.07 26.22 5.15
N TYR A 88 -1.54 25.22 5.89
CA TYR A 88 -1.35 23.82 5.55
C TYR A 88 -2.03 23.45 4.22
N ARG A 89 -3.27 23.92 4.00
CA ARG A 89 -3.99 23.70 2.74
C ARG A 89 -3.26 24.30 1.56
N THR A 90 -2.77 25.54 1.72
CA THR A 90 -2.01 26.25 0.70
C THR A 90 -0.71 25.52 0.37
N ALA A 91 -0.03 24.98 1.37
CA ALA A 91 1.20 24.19 1.17
C ALA A 91 0.96 22.88 0.42
N LEU A 92 -0.17 22.19 0.67
CA LEU A 92 -0.51 20.95 -0.02
C LEU A 92 -1.07 21.12 -1.43
N LYS A 93 -1.66 22.27 -1.71
CA LYS A 93 -2.37 22.52 -2.97
C LYS A 93 -1.56 22.20 -4.23
N PRO A 94 -0.29 22.65 -4.38
CA PRO A 94 0.49 22.35 -5.58
C PRO A 94 0.66 20.84 -5.84
N TYR A 95 0.88 20.06 -4.79
CA TYR A 95 1.06 18.60 -4.90
C TYR A 95 -0.23 17.91 -5.35
N ILE A 96 -1.38 18.35 -4.84
CA ILE A 96 -2.68 17.82 -5.24
C ILE A 96 -2.99 18.21 -6.69
N GLU A 97 -2.72 19.45 -7.09
CA GLU A 97 -2.92 19.93 -8.46
C GLU A 97 -2.06 19.13 -9.45
N ASN A 98 -0.79 18.87 -9.14
CA ASN A 98 0.09 18.04 -9.97
C ASN A 98 -0.49 16.63 -10.16
N LEU A 99 -1.01 16.00 -9.10
CA LEU A 99 -1.65 14.69 -9.19
C LEU A 99 -2.94 14.72 -10.01
N CYS A 100 -3.77 15.76 -9.87
CA CYS A 100 -5.02 15.89 -10.62
C CYS A 100 -4.80 16.13 -12.12
N MET A 101 -3.71 16.79 -12.48
CA MET A 101 -3.38 17.10 -13.89
C MET A 101 -2.61 15.98 -14.57
N ALA A 102 -2.05 15.04 -13.82
CA ALA A 102 -1.25 13.95 -14.38
C ALA A 102 -2.12 12.96 -15.16
N THR A 103 -1.70 12.67 -16.39
CA THR A 103 -2.35 11.69 -17.27
C THR A 103 -1.30 10.85 -18.00
N GLY A 104 -1.67 9.61 -18.34
CA GLY A 104 -0.80 8.71 -19.08
C GLY A 104 0.11 7.85 -18.20
N LEU A 105 1.21 7.38 -18.78
CA LEU A 105 2.19 6.56 -18.08
C LEU A 105 3.23 7.45 -17.40
N VAL A 106 3.56 7.09 -16.17
CA VAL A 106 4.65 7.74 -15.42
C VAL A 106 5.94 6.97 -15.67
N ASP A 107 6.92 7.65 -16.22
CA ASP A 107 8.29 7.15 -16.33
C ASP A 107 9.15 7.83 -15.25
N CYS A 108 9.65 7.04 -14.32
CA CYS A 108 10.47 7.49 -13.21
C CYS A 108 11.62 6.49 -13.00
N PRO A 109 12.76 6.71 -13.66
CA PRO A 109 13.93 5.83 -13.55
C PRO A 109 14.45 5.71 -12.12
N GLU A 110 14.38 6.78 -11.34
CA GLU A 110 14.83 6.83 -9.93
C GLU A 110 13.96 5.92 -9.06
N ALA A 111 12.64 5.93 -9.25
CA ALA A 111 11.74 5.03 -8.54
C ALA A 111 12.02 3.56 -8.88
N PHE A 112 12.32 3.26 -10.14
CA PHE A 112 12.69 1.91 -10.56
C PHE A 112 14.04 1.47 -9.98
N GLN A 113 15.02 2.36 -9.95
CA GLN A 113 16.31 2.11 -9.34
C GLN A 113 16.17 1.84 -7.84
N LEU A 114 15.41 2.68 -7.12
CA LEU A 114 15.12 2.48 -5.71
C LEU A 114 14.45 1.14 -5.45
N ALA A 115 13.40 0.81 -6.22
CA ALA A 115 12.71 -0.48 -6.10
C ALA A 115 13.65 -1.67 -6.34
N THR A 116 14.62 -1.53 -7.26
CA THR A 116 15.63 -2.55 -7.54
C THR A 116 16.56 -2.74 -6.35
N VAL A 117 17.02 -1.65 -5.73
CA VAL A 117 17.85 -1.69 -4.51
C VAL A 117 17.10 -2.36 -3.37
N LEU A 118 15.88 -1.92 -3.07
CA LEU A 118 15.04 -2.48 -2.01
C LEU A 118 14.76 -3.97 -2.22
N LYS A 119 14.48 -4.38 -3.45
CA LYS A 119 14.31 -5.79 -3.81
C LYS A 119 15.54 -6.62 -3.45
N ASN A 120 16.73 -6.11 -3.74
CA ASN A 120 17.98 -6.82 -3.46
C ASN A 120 18.28 -6.88 -1.96
N GLU A 121 18.07 -5.78 -1.23
CA GLU A 121 18.19 -5.73 0.23
C GLU A 121 17.23 -6.72 0.90
N ASN A 122 15.98 -6.76 0.47
CA ASN A 122 14.97 -7.70 0.99
C ASN A 122 15.29 -9.17 0.68
N ALA A 123 15.80 -9.45 -0.52
CA ALA A 123 16.21 -10.80 -0.89
C ALA A 123 17.40 -11.28 -0.04
N GLU A 124 18.36 -10.41 0.21
CA GLU A 124 19.50 -10.70 1.09
C GLU A 124 19.05 -10.97 2.53
N PHE A 125 18.16 -10.13 3.05
CA PHE A 125 17.60 -10.32 4.39
C PHE A 125 16.81 -11.64 4.50
N ALA A 126 15.97 -11.95 3.50
CA ALA A 126 15.21 -13.19 3.46
C ALA A 126 16.12 -14.41 3.44
N ARG A 127 17.20 -14.36 2.64
CA ARG A 127 18.22 -15.41 2.55
C ARG A 127 18.96 -15.61 3.87
N THR A 128 19.39 -14.53 4.50
CA THR A 128 20.14 -14.59 5.77
C THR A 128 19.26 -15.05 6.92
N SER A 129 18.02 -14.56 7.00
CA SER A 129 17.07 -14.94 8.05
C SER A 129 16.36 -16.27 7.82
N GLN A 130 16.45 -16.85 6.61
CA GLN A 130 15.72 -18.05 6.18
C GLN A 130 14.19 -17.91 6.41
N ASN A 131 13.66 -16.70 6.32
CA ASN A 131 12.28 -16.39 6.62
C ASN A 131 11.42 -16.33 5.36
N ARG A 132 10.71 -17.42 5.07
CA ARG A 132 9.86 -17.54 3.89
C ARG A 132 8.65 -16.59 3.91
N ILE A 133 8.12 -16.30 5.09
CA ILE A 133 6.98 -15.38 5.25
C ILE A 133 7.42 -13.96 4.89
N TYR A 134 8.59 -13.55 5.39
CA TYR A 134 9.17 -12.25 5.04
C TYR A 134 9.42 -12.13 3.53
N GLU A 135 10.01 -13.15 2.91
CA GLU A 135 10.25 -13.19 1.46
C GLU A 135 8.95 -12.95 0.67
N ASN A 136 7.89 -13.68 1.00
CA ASN A 136 6.61 -13.55 0.32
C ASN A 136 6.00 -12.14 0.47
N PHE A 137 6.10 -11.53 1.65
CA PHE A 137 5.61 -10.17 1.85
C PHE A 137 6.46 -9.12 1.12
N SER A 138 7.77 -9.32 1.06
CA SER A 138 8.69 -8.35 0.47
C SER A 138 8.46 -8.13 -1.02
N PHE A 139 8.05 -9.15 -1.77
CA PHE A 139 7.74 -9.00 -3.19
C PHE A 139 6.65 -7.96 -3.46
N ARG A 140 5.58 -7.98 -2.66
CA ARG A 140 4.47 -7.05 -2.83
C ARG A 140 4.74 -5.70 -2.17
N ALA A 141 5.45 -5.68 -1.04
CA ALA A 141 5.89 -4.45 -0.40
C ALA A 141 6.76 -3.62 -1.36
N ASN A 142 7.65 -4.28 -2.10
CA ASN A 142 8.48 -3.63 -3.11
C ASN A 142 7.64 -3.02 -4.26
N VAL A 143 6.60 -3.70 -4.74
CA VAL A 143 5.68 -3.13 -5.74
C VAL A 143 4.95 -1.91 -5.17
N ILE A 144 4.48 -1.99 -3.92
CA ILE A 144 3.82 -0.87 -3.24
C ILE A 144 4.79 0.32 -3.09
N ALA A 145 6.03 0.06 -2.72
CA ALA A 145 7.09 1.07 -2.61
C ALA A 145 7.32 1.79 -3.95
N TYR A 146 7.45 1.03 -5.04
CA TYR A 146 7.56 1.59 -6.40
C TYR A 146 6.38 2.49 -6.77
N LEU A 147 5.15 2.02 -6.55
CA LEU A 147 3.95 2.80 -6.86
C LEU A 147 3.86 4.08 -6.04
N LYS A 148 4.19 4.03 -4.75
CA LYS A 148 4.26 5.22 -3.89
C LYS A 148 5.32 6.21 -4.38
N ALA A 149 6.50 5.72 -4.76
CA ALA A 149 7.57 6.55 -5.28
C ALA A 149 7.12 7.31 -6.55
N CYS A 150 6.46 6.62 -7.48
CA CYS A 150 5.88 7.25 -8.66
C CYS A 150 4.83 8.31 -8.31
N VAL A 151 3.95 8.05 -7.33
CA VAL A 151 2.95 9.04 -6.88
C VAL A 151 3.62 10.27 -6.29
N LEU A 152 4.62 10.09 -5.43
CA LEU A 152 5.34 11.22 -4.82
C LEU A 152 6.15 12.01 -5.87
N TYR A 153 6.77 11.34 -6.82
CA TYR A 153 7.46 11.98 -7.95
C TYR A 153 6.51 12.87 -8.75
N VAL A 154 5.32 12.38 -9.10
CA VAL A 154 4.30 13.16 -9.81
C VAL A 154 3.79 14.31 -8.94
N ALA A 155 3.50 14.06 -7.66
CA ALA A 155 3.06 15.09 -6.72
C ALA A 155 4.10 16.22 -6.63
N ASN A 156 5.38 15.89 -6.65
CA ASN A 156 6.49 16.86 -6.62
C ASN A 156 6.81 17.49 -7.99
N GLY A 157 5.87 17.45 -8.92
CA GLY A 157 6.03 18.08 -10.24
C GLY A 157 7.07 17.40 -11.13
N PHE A 158 7.15 16.07 -11.08
CA PHE A 158 8.10 15.22 -11.81
C PHE A 158 9.57 15.54 -11.45
N LYS A 159 9.81 15.80 -10.17
CA LYS A 159 11.16 15.99 -9.63
C LYS A 159 11.43 14.96 -8.55
N TRP A 160 12.55 14.27 -8.68
CA TRP A 160 13.05 13.37 -7.65
C TRP A 160 13.85 14.15 -6.62
N GLU A 161 13.59 13.88 -5.34
CA GLU A 161 14.29 14.46 -4.21
C GLU A 161 14.69 13.37 -3.20
N PRO A 162 15.79 13.55 -2.44
CA PRO A 162 16.26 12.56 -1.47
C PRO A 162 15.20 12.19 -0.43
N GLU A 163 14.32 13.12 -0.07
CA GLU A 163 13.23 12.91 0.89
C GLU A 163 12.23 11.87 0.41
N ILE A 164 12.06 11.72 -0.90
CA ILE A 164 11.23 10.66 -1.48
C ILE A 164 11.89 9.30 -1.23
N ASP A 165 13.19 9.17 -1.48
CA ASP A 165 13.95 7.94 -1.22
C ASP A 165 13.84 7.53 0.26
N ASP A 166 14.14 8.45 1.17
CA ASP A 166 14.10 8.23 2.62
C ASP A 166 12.71 7.80 3.10
N PHE A 167 11.66 8.50 2.64
CA PHE A 167 10.30 8.16 3.00
C PHE A 167 9.89 6.78 2.48
N ILE A 168 10.25 6.43 1.25
CA ILE A 168 9.90 5.14 0.65
C ILE A 168 10.59 3.99 1.38
N ARG A 169 11.88 4.13 1.69
CA ARG A 169 12.64 3.15 2.49
C ARG A 169 12.02 2.94 3.86
N TRP A 170 11.72 4.03 4.56
CA TRP A 170 11.07 3.98 5.85
C TRP A 170 9.70 3.30 5.74
N SER A 171 8.87 3.71 4.78
CA SER A 171 7.50 3.23 4.60
C SER A 171 7.44 1.74 4.26
N GLU A 172 8.36 1.24 3.42
CA GLU A 172 8.42 -0.19 3.09
C GLU A 172 8.83 -1.03 4.28
N ARG A 173 9.89 -0.62 5.00
CA ARG A 173 10.35 -1.32 6.20
C ARG A 173 9.26 -1.38 7.28
N TYR A 174 8.55 -0.28 7.45
CA TYR A 174 7.46 -0.20 8.42
C TYR A 174 6.26 -1.08 8.04
N ASP A 175 5.89 -1.10 6.77
CA ASP A 175 4.86 -2.00 6.24
C ASP A 175 5.23 -3.47 6.46
N LEU A 176 6.46 -3.86 6.12
CA LEU A 176 6.96 -5.21 6.35
C LEU A 176 6.96 -5.58 7.83
N TRP A 177 7.40 -4.68 8.70
CA TRP A 177 7.34 -4.89 10.13
C TRP A 177 5.90 -5.13 10.61
N CYS A 178 4.93 -4.31 10.19
CA CYS A 178 3.52 -4.49 10.53
C CYS A 178 2.99 -5.85 10.06
N LYS A 179 3.29 -6.24 8.82
CA LYS A 179 2.88 -7.52 8.24
C LYS A 179 3.45 -8.71 9.02
N MET A 180 4.68 -8.61 9.46
CA MET A 180 5.33 -9.66 10.27
C MET A 180 4.70 -9.80 11.66
N GLN A 181 4.10 -8.75 12.22
CA GLN A 181 3.35 -8.85 13.49
C GLN A 181 1.98 -9.53 13.30
N ILE A 182 1.35 -9.37 12.14
CA ILE A 182 0.04 -9.96 11.82
C ILE A 182 0.19 -11.43 11.40
N GLY A 183 1.28 -11.78 10.75
CA GLY A 183 1.54 -13.13 10.20
C GLY A 183 2.13 -14.14 11.19
N ARG A 184 2.22 -13.79 12.48
CA ARG A 184 2.70 -14.67 13.56
C ARG A 184 1.62 -15.55 14.16
#